data_8b436afc0a0404841a8d956a045e2e2d
#
_entry.id   8b436afc0a0404841a8d956a045e2e2d
#
_cell.length_a   1.000
_cell.length_b   1.000
_cell.length_c   1.000
_cell.angle_alpha   90.00
_cell.angle_beta   90.00
_cell.angle_gamma   90.00
#
_symmetry.space_group_name_H-M   'P 1'
#
loop_
_entity.id
_entity.type
_entity.pdbx_description
1 polymer ?
#
loop_
_entity_poly.entity_id
_entity_poly.type
_entity_poly.pdbx_seq_one_letter_code
_entity_poly.pdbx_strand_id
1 'polypeptide(L)'
;MEAIVDYRRTGDKQLAQPIVFGIIQRYTPAESVGKLNPDDTSIRLIEDLGIDSLTMLEIVLSIEEALNIKIENEELMQIRTLGDVQSFMRAKLDQDPAVSGSAKPSTTRSLTRDHIALVLPQQPPFLFLDTATLDGDTIRASYRITGDEYFLEGHFKGDPVFPASIVFEAMGQAACLWVLVNSAEKLGHPLESGHVLFGSMEGAHFYRKARPGHVLEFEINNTRLREPLAVFSCKASVAGQKVAQVEELVIVFGEATKMDEHNGPHTHPEPVGENLPQF
;
A
#
# COMPACT_ATOMS: atom_id res chain seq x y z
N MET A 1 -25.15 -4.75 -2.73
CA MET A 1 -24.72 -6.03 -3.35
C MET A 1 -25.52 -6.33 -4.61
N GLU A 2 -26.83 -6.21 -4.60
CA GLU A 2 -27.71 -6.49 -5.76
C GLU A 2 -27.37 -5.61 -6.98
N ALA A 3 -27.17 -4.30 -6.81
CA ALA A 3 -26.81 -3.38 -7.89
C ALA A 3 -25.49 -3.73 -8.61
N ILE A 4 -24.48 -4.25 -7.88
CA ILE A 4 -23.21 -4.68 -8.47
C ILE A 4 -23.40 -5.92 -9.35
N VAL A 5 -24.20 -6.87 -8.89
CA VAL A 5 -24.54 -8.09 -9.65
C VAL A 5 -25.30 -7.72 -10.92
N ASP A 6 -26.25 -6.81 -10.82
CA ASP A 6 -27.04 -6.35 -11.97
C ASP A 6 -26.19 -5.55 -12.96
N TYR A 7 -25.31 -4.66 -12.49
CA TYR A 7 -24.35 -3.94 -13.33
C TYR A 7 -23.46 -4.91 -14.11
N ARG A 8 -22.86 -5.88 -13.42
CA ARG A 8 -21.99 -6.89 -14.06
C ARG A 8 -22.71 -7.75 -15.10
N ARG A 9 -24.03 -7.99 -14.91
CA ARG A 9 -24.85 -8.78 -15.83
C ARG A 9 -25.33 -7.97 -17.03
N THR A 10 -25.69 -6.71 -16.83
CA THR A 10 -26.38 -5.90 -17.84
C THR A 10 -25.48 -4.87 -18.52
N GLY A 11 -24.38 -4.45 -17.86
CA GLY A 11 -23.57 -3.32 -18.29
C GLY A 11 -24.30 -1.97 -18.19
N ASP A 12 -25.40 -1.91 -17.41
CA ASP A 12 -26.21 -0.70 -17.28
C ASP A 12 -25.45 0.40 -16.54
N LYS A 13 -24.95 1.38 -17.29
CA LYS A 13 -24.18 2.52 -16.79
C LYS A 13 -24.93 3.36 -15.75
N GLN A 14 -26.27 3.31 -15.72
CA GLN A 14 -27.06 4.02 -14.72
C GLN A 14 -26.87 3.46 -13.31
N LEU A 15 -26.49 2.18 -13.20
CA LEU A 15 -26.21 1.54 -11.92
C LEU A 15 -24.84 1.92 -11.32
N ALA A 16 -23.94 2.47 -12.12
CA ALA A 16 -22.58 2.78 -11.65
C ALA A 16 -22.57 3.87 -10.57
N GLN A 17 -23.35 4.94 -10.74
CA GLN A 17 -23.42 6.02 -9.74
C GLN A 17 -23.91 5.54 -8.37
N PRO A 18 -25.04 4.80 -8.25
CA PRO A 18 -25.45 4.22 -6.97
C PRO A 18 -24.43 3.25 -6.36
N ILE A 19 -23.72 2.47 -7.19
CA ILE A 19 -22.67 1.55 -6.73
C ILE A 19 -21.52 2.34 -6.11
N VAL A 20 -20.98 3.34 -6.83
CA VAL A 20 -19.89 4.17 -6.35
C VAL A 20 -20.26 4.92 -5.07
N PHE A 21 -21.45 5.50 -5.02
CA PHE A 21 -21.97 6.17 -3.83
C PHE A 21 -22.08 5.20 -2.63
N GLY A 22 -22.61 4.00 -2.84
CA GLY A 22 -22.70 2.96 -1.81
C GLY A 22 -21.32 2.49 -1.30
N ILE A 23 -20.32 2.46 -2.18
CA ILE A 23 -18.94 2.17 -1.79
C ILE A 23 -18.40 3.30 -0.91
N ILE A 24 -18.49 4.57 -1.35
CA ILE A 24 -18.04 5.72 -0.56
C ILE A 24 -18.72 5.73 0.81
N GLN A 25 -20.03 5.51 0.87
CA GLN A 25 -20.80 5.46 2.11
C GLN A 25 -20.29 4.38 3.07
N ARG A 26 -19.93 3.22 2.55
CA ARG A 26 -19.41 2.10 3.34
C ARG A 26 -18.09 2.43 4.04
N TYR A 27 -17.24 3.22 3.38
CA TYR A 27 -15.92 3.60 3.89
C TYR A 27 -15.90 4.96 4.62
N THR A 28 -17.02 5.69 4.60
CA THR A 28 -17.13 6.95 5.34
C THR A 28 -17.27 6.67 6.84
N PRO A 29 -16.47 7.33 7.73
CA PRO A 29 -16.61 7.20 9.18
C PRO A 29 -18.04 7.46 9.67
N ALA A 30 -18.49 6.73 10.69
CA ALA A 30 -19.88 6.77 11.19
C ALA A 30 -20.35 8.18 11.55
N GLU A 31 -19.46 9.02 12.09
CA GLU A 31 -19.73 10.41 12.43
C GLU A 31 -19.95 11.31 11.20
N SER A 32 -19.43 10.94 10.06
CA SER A 32 -19.51 11.72 8.81
C SER A 32 -20.54 11.20 7.82
N VAL A 33 -21.06 9.97 7.99
CA VAL A 33 -22.09 9.39 7.08
C VAL A 33 -23.30 10.29 6.92
N GLY A 34 -23.72 10.99 7.98
CA GLY A 34 -24.85 11.93 7.93
C GLY A 34 -24.64 13.17 7.05
N LYS A 35 -23.38 13.48 6.69
CA LYS A 35 -23.03 14.57 5.77
C LYS A 35 -23.06 14.14 4.32
N LEU A 36 -23.03 12.83 4.05
CA LEU A 36 -22.97 12.29 2.70
C LEU A 36 -24.34 12.40 2.01
N ASN A 37 -24.43 13.33 1.07
CA ASN A 37 -25.62 13.57 0.26
C ASN A 37 -25.26 13.40 -1.24
N PRO A 38 -25.90 12.46 -1.98
CA PRO A 38 -25.59 12.21 -3.40
C PRO A 38 -25.86 13.42 -4.30
N ASP A 39 -26.74 14.31 -3.90
CA ASP A 39 -27.11 15.51 -4.66
C ASP A 39 -26.18 16.71 -4.37
N ASP A 40 -25.37 16.65 -3.33
CA ASP A 40 -24.41 17.68 -2.97
C ASP A 40 -23.02 17.36 -3.54
N THR A 41 -22.75 17.93 -4.70
CA THR A 41 -21.49 17.72 -5.42
C THR A 41 -20.29 18.46 -4.80
N SER A 42 -20.53 19.36 -3.83
CA SER A 42 -19.48 20.17 -3.21
C SER A 42 -18.78 19.49 -2.03
N ILE A 43 -19.30 18.37 -1.54
CA ILE A 43 -18.76 17.62 -0.40
C ILE A 43 -17.32 17.19 -0.70
N ARG A 44 -16.37 17.62 0.15
CA ARG A 44 -14.95 17.27 0.04
C ARG A 44 -14.70 15.95 0.77
N LEU A 45 -14.05 15.01 0.05
CA LEU A 45 -13.87 13.65 0.55
C LEU A 45 -13.00 13.59 1.80
N ILE A 46 -11.92 14.37 1.85
CA ILE A 46 -10.98 14.39 2.98
C ILE A 46 -11.54 15.26 4.11
N GLU A 47 -11.81 16.53 3.82
CA GLU A 47 -12.12 17.54 4.86
C GLU A 47 -13.50 17.37 5.47
N ASP A 48 -14.50 16.99 4.67
CA ASP A 48 -15.90 16.96 5.14
C ASP A 48 -16.31 15.52 5.58
N LEU A 49 -15.78 14.48 4.91
CA LEU A 49 -16.09 13.08 5.21
C LEU A 49 -15.02 12.41 6.07
N GLY A 50 -13.81 12.97 6.18
CA GLY A 50 -12.72 12.36 6.93
C GLY A 50 -12.12 11.12 6.25
N ILE A 51 -12.20 11.04 4.92
CA ILE A 51 -11.63 9.95 4.13
C ILE A 51 -10.12 10.21 4.00
N ASP A 52 -9.31 9.41 4.67
CA ASP A 52 -7.86 9.49 4.57
C ASP A 52 -7.31 8.80 3.30
N SER A 53 -6.00 8.87 3.10
CA SER A 53 -5.34 8.33 1.90
C SER A 53 -5.51 6.82 1.76
N LEU A 54 -5.54 6.08 2.87
CA LEU A 54 -5.74 4.62 2.85
C LEU A 54 -7.18 4.29 2.48
N THR A 55 -8.14 4.93 3.14
CA THR A 55 -9.56 4.79 2.84
C THR A 55 -9.88 5.17 1.40
N MET A 56 -9.21 6.22 0.86
CA MET A 56 -9.35 6.59 -0.55
C MET A 56 -8.89 5.46 -1.48
N LEU A 57 -7.77 4.81 -1.18
CA LEU A 57 -7.29 3.67 -1.97
C LEU A 57 -8.27 2.49 -1.90
N GLU A 58 -8.82 2.19 -0.72
CA GLU A 58 -9.83 1.12 -0.57
C GLU A 58 -11.10 1.40 -1.38
N ILE A 59 -11.55 2.66 -1.40
CA ILE A 59 -12.67 3.12 -2.23
C ILE A 59 -12.34 2.89 -3.71
N VAL A 60 -11.18 3.33 -4.17
CA VAL A 60 -10.74 3.17 -5.57
C VAL A 60 -10.70 1.71 -5.98
N LEU A 61 -10.01 0.86 -5.20
CA LEU A 61 -9.93 -0.58 -5.47
C LEU A 61 -11.32 -1.24 -5.48
N SER A 62 -12.20 -0.84 -4.56
CA SER A 62 -13.58 -1.35 -4.52
C SER A 62 -14.40 -0.91 -5.73
N ILE A 63 -14.18 0.29 -6.24
CA ILE A 63 -14.82 0.79 -7.46
C ILE A 63 -14.31 0.04 -8.69
N GLU A 64 -12.98 -0.09 -8.83
CA GLU A 64 -12.34 -0.85 -9.91
C GLU A 64 -12.89 -2.28 -9.98
N GLU A 65 -12.95 -2.95 -8.83
CA GLU A 65 -13.50 -4.29 -8.73
C GLU A 65 -14.99 -4.33 -9.05
N ALA A 66 -15.81 -3.43 -8.48
CA ALA A 66 -17.24 -3.43 -8.65
C ALA A 66 -17.68 -3.18 -10.10
N LEU A 67 -17.01 -2.25 -10.78
CA LEU A 67 -17.32 -1.79 -12.13
C LEU A 67 -16.45 -2.44 -13.21
N ASN A 68 -15.43 -3.21 -12.82
CA ASN A 68 -14.42 -3.81 -13.71
C ASN A 68 -13.76 -2.78 -14.65
N ILE A 69 -13.36 -1.66 -14.08
CA ILE A 69 -12.62 -0.58 -14.76
C ILE A 69 -11.25 -0.44 -14.13
N LYS A 70 -10.35 0.30 -14.80
CA LYS A 70 -9.05 0.69 -14.25
C LYS A 70 -8.98 2.20 -14.09
N ILE A 71 -8.52 2.65 -12.93
CA ILE A 71 -8.38 4.06 -12.58
C ILE A 71 -6.88 4.34 -12.42
N GLU A 72 -6.34 5.23 -13.25
CA GLU A 72 -4.94 5.61 -13.17
C GLU A 72 -4.73 6.70 -12.11
N ASN A 73 -3.54 6.75 -11.52
CA ASN A 73 -3.27 7.65 -10.38
C ASN A 73 -3.35 9.13 -10.74
N GLU A 74 -2.91 9.49 -11.97
CA GLU A 74 -3.01 10.86 -12.45
C GLU A 74 -4.46 11.35 -12.47
N GLU A 75 -5.40 10.42 -12.69
CA GLU A 75 -6.84 10.69 -12.66
C GLU A 75 -7.32 10.94 -11.23
N LEU A 76 -6.78 10.20 -10.24
CA LEU A 76 -7.15 10.34 -8.82
C LEU A 76 -6.69 11.66 -8.21
N MET A 77 -5.55 12.19 -8.63
CA MET A 77 -5.02 13.46 -8.10
C MET A 77 -5.94 14.65 -8.34
N GLN A 78 -6.88 14.55 -9.28
CA GLN A 78 -7.85 15.59 -9.62
C GLN A 78 -9.16 15.46 -8.85
N ILE A 79 -9.38 14.34 -8.14
CA ILE A 79 -10.61 14.03 -7.41
C ILE A 79 -10.50 14.54 -5.98
N ARG A 80 -11.29 15.57 -5.64
CA ARG A 80 -11.34 16.16 -4.29
C ARG A 80 -12.74 16.16 -3.70
N THR A 81 -13.75 16.23 -4.55
CA THR A 81 -15.16 16.34 -4.13
C THR A 81 -15.97 15.16 -4.64
N LEU A 82 -17.17 14.99 -4.09
CA LEU A 82 -18.14 14.00 -4.59
C LEU A 82 -18.52 14.28 -6.06
N GLY A 83 -18.60 15.56 -6.44
CA GLY A 83 -18.86 15.99 -7.82
C GLY A 83 -17.75 15.57 -8.79
N ASP A 84 -16.48 15.63 -8.35
CA ASP A 84 -15.35 15.16 -9.15
C ASP A 84 -15.46 13.66 -9.39
N VAL A 85 -15.79 12.87 -8.34
CA VAL A 85 -16.02 11.41 -8.49
C VAL A 85 -17.11 11.12 -9.49
N GLN A 86 -18.25 11.82 -9.40
CA GLN A 86 -19.39 11.60 -10.32
C GLN A 86 -19.03 11.96 -11.76
N SER A 87 -18.33 13.07 -11.96
CA SER A 87 -17.89 13.55 -13.27
C SER A 87 -16.88 12.62 -13.91
N PHE A 88 -15.89 12.19 -13.11
CA PHE A 88 -14.88 11.23 -13.51
C PHE A 88 -15.50 9.89 -13.91
N MET A 89 -16.40 9.35 -13.09
CA MET A 89 -17.05 8.07 -13.38
C MET A 89 -17.89 8.13 -14.66
N ARG A 90 -18.58 9.25 -14.89
CA ARG A 90 -19.36 9.43 -16.14
C ARG A 90 -18.42 9.43 -17.35
N ALA A 91 -17.33 10.20 -17.31
CA ALA A 91 -16.35 10.27 -18.39
C ALA A 91 -15.69 8.90 -18.65
N LYS A 92 -15.32 8.17 -17.60
CA LYS A 92 -14.68 6.86 -17.71
C LYS A 92 -15.58 5.81 -18.34
N LEU A 93 -16.84 5.75 -17.92
CA LEU A 93 -17.83 4.80 -18.45
C LEU A 93 -18.23 5.11 -19.90
N ASP A 94 -18.09 6.37 -20.34
CA ASP A 94 -18.37 6.73 -21.71
C ASP A 94 -17.23 6.38 -22.68
N GLN A 95 -16.00 6.25 -22.17
CA GLN A 95 -14.81 5.92 -22.95
C GLN A 95 -14.57 4.41 -23.11
N ASP A 96 -15.07 3.56 -22.22
CA ASP A 96 -14.88 2.10 -22.29
C ASP A 96 -16.08 1.41 -22.99
N PRO A 97 -15.88 0.85 -24.21
CA PRO A 97 -16.91 0.02 -24.83
C PRO A 97 -16.94 -1.37 -24.18
N ALA A 98 -17.98 -1.61 -23.40
CA ALA A 98 -18.51 -2.92 -23.02
C ALA A 98 -17.51 -4.00 -22.60
N VAL A 99 -17.37 -4.19 -21.31
CA VAL A 99 -16.82 -5.41 -20.74
C VAL A 99 -17.83 -6.55 -20.88
N SER A 100 -17.64 -7.41 -21.87
CA SER A 100 -18.23 -8.75 -21.89
C SER A 100 -17.16 -9.74 -21.44
N GLY A 101 -17.31 -10.30 -20.26
CA GLY A 101 -16.46 -11.36 -19.76
C GLY A 101 -16.73 -11.66 -18.30
N SER A 102 -17.43 -12.77 -18.05
CA SER A 102 -17.66 -13.32 -16.72
C SER A 102 -16.31 -13.75 -16.09
N ALA A 103 -15.71 -12.88 -15.28
CA ALA A 103 -14.69 -13.30 -14.35
C ALA A 103 -15.30 -13.44 -12.95
N LYS A 104 -15.08 -14.59 -12.29
CA LYS A 104 -15.29 -14.75 -10.85
C LYS A 104 -14.65 -13.57 -10.12
N PRO A 105 -15.24 -13.03 -9.03
CA PRO A 105 -14.58 -12.00 -8.26
C PRO A 105 -13.20 -12.52 -7.84
N SER A 106 -12.16 -11.93 -8.43
CA SER A 106 -10.79 -12.17 -8.01
C SER A 106 -10.61 -11.44 -6.68
N THR A 107 -10.23 -12.16 -5.63
CA THR A 107 -9.81 -11.55 -4.36
C THR A 107 -8.44 -10.89 -4.49
N THR A 108 -7.86 -10.93 -5.68
CA THR A 108 -6.51 -10.44 -5.97
C THR A 108 -6.54 -8.94 -6.24
N ARG A 109 -5.84 -8.16 -5.41
CA ARG A 109 -5.69 -6.70 -5.52
C ARG A 109 -4.31 -6.38 -6.05
N SER A 110 -4.20 -5.64 -7.15
CA SER A 110 -2.92 -5.21 -7.74
C SER A 110 -2.68 -3.73 -7.53
N LEU A 111 -1.51 -3.37 -7.02
CA LEU A 111 -1.10 -2.02 -6.66
C LEU A 111 0.11 -1.61 -7.51
N THR A 112 0.09 -0.40 -8.02
CA THR A 112 1.26 0.27 -8.64
C THR A 112 2.10 0.96 -7.56
N ARG A 113 3.30 1.44 -7.92
CA ARG A 113 4.19 2.19 -7.03
C ARG A 113 3.48 3.37 -6.36
N ASP A 114 2.67 4.10 -7.11
CA ASP A 114 1.97 5.27 -6.59
C ASP A 114 0.86 4.88 -5.60
N HIS A 115 0.12 3.80 -5.86
CA HIS A 115 -0.84 3.24 -4.88
C HIS A 115 -0.12 2.83 -3.60
N ILE A 116 1.06 2.21 -3.72
CA ILE A 116 1.88 1.80 -2.57
C ILE A 116 2.34 3.03 -1.77
N ALA A 117 2.78 4.10 -2.46
CA ALA A 117 3.22 5.35 -1.83
C ALA A 117 2.09 6.10 -1.11
N LEU A 118 0.83 5.91 -1.50
CA LEU A 118 -0.32 6.47 -0.78
C LEU A 118 -0.59 5.75 0.55
N VAL A 119 -0.23 4.47 0.65
CA VAL A 119 -0.51 3.62 1.82
C VAL A 119 0.66 3.60 2.80
N LEU A 120 1.88 3.41 2.28
CA LEU A 120 3.07 3.29 3.12
C LEU A 120 3.57 4.66 3.60
N PRO A 121 4.05 4.75 4.86
CA PRO A 121 4.72 5.95 5.34
C PRO A 121 6.06 6.19 4.63
N GLN A 122 6.73 5.14 4.14
CA GLN A 122 7.96 5.24 3.38
C GLN A 122 7.70 5.86 2.01
N GLN A 123 8.48 6.88 1.68
CA GLN A 123 8.37 7.62 0.43
C GLN A 123 9.67 7.54 -0.38
N PRO A 124 9.67 7.79 -1.69
CA PRO A 124 10.90 7.94 -2.44
C PRO A 124 11.83 9.00 -1.79
N PRO A 125 13.15 8.75 -1.71
CA PRO A 125 13.88 7.63 -2.34
C PRO A 125 13.92 6.33 -1.52
N PHE A 126 13.24 6.23 -0.38
CA PHE A 126 13.26 5.07 0.51
C PHE A 126 12.05 4.13 0.32
N LEU A 127 11.43 4.12 -0.85
CA LEU A 127 10.37 3.20 -1.25
C LEU A 127 10.94 2.14 -2.22
N PHE A 128 10.95 0.87 -1.79
CA PHE A 128 11.59 -0.26 -2.51
C PHE A 128 10.56 -1.28 -3.03
N LEU A 129 9.39 -0.79 -3.44
CA LEU A 129 8.35 -1.57 -4.10
C LEU A 129 7.86 -0.79 -5.33
N ASP A 130 7.82 -1.45 -6.51
CA ASP A 130 7.28 -0.89 -7.75
C ASP A 130 5.84 -1.36 -7.99
N THR A 131 5.60 -2.64 -7.69
CA THR A 131 4.27 -3.25 -7.80
C THR A 131 4.01 -4.17 -6.64
N ALA A 132 2.74 -4.36 -6.31
CA ALA A 132 2.33 -5.38 -5.35
C ALA A 132 1.00 -6.01 -5.80
N THR A 133 0.83 -7.29 -5.50
CA THR A 133 -0.41 -8.04 -5.71
C THR A 133 -0.75 -8.79 -4.43
N LEU A 134 -1.91 -8.47 -3.85
CA LEU A 134 -2.42 -9.13 -2.66
C LEU A 134 -3.41 -10.22 -3.06
N ASP A 135 -3.24 -11.41 -2.48
CA ASP A 135 -4.11 -12.57 -2.70
C ASP A 135 -4.26 -13.33 -1.37
N GLY A 136 -5.34 -13.08 -0.66
CA GLY A 136 -5.58 -13.63 0.67
C GLY A 136 -4.48 -13.27 1.66
N ASP A 137 -3.77 -14.29 2.16
CA ASP A 137 -2.69 -14.12 3.14
C ASP A 137 -1.31 -13.88 2.51
N THR A 138 -1.24 -13.78 1.19
CA THR A 138 0.01 -13.58 0.43
C THR A 138 0.04 -12.22 -0.23
N ILE A 139 1.17 -11.54 -0.14
CA ILE A 139 1.51 -10.40 -1.00
C ILE A 139 2.72 -10.75 -1.84
N ARG A 140 2.61 -10.55 -3.16
CA ARG A 140 3.72 -10.61 -4.11
C ARG A 140 4.04 -9.20 -4.56
N ALA A 141 5.29 -8.81 -4.44
CA ALA A 141 5.74 -7.47 -4.80
C ALA A 141 6.99 -7.54 -5.67
N SER A 142 7.32 -6.45 -6.35
CA SER A 142 8.53 -6.36 -7.14
C SER A 142 9.21 -5.01 -6.97
N TYR A 143 10.54 -5.00 -7.17
CA TYR A 143 11.36 -3.79 -7.24
C TYR A 143 12.44 -3.96 -8.30
N ARG A 144 12.56 -3.02 -9.24
CA ARG A 144 13.62 -2.98 -10.24
C ARG A 144 14.80 -2.16 -9.73
N ILE A 145 15.94 -2.79 -9.60
CA ILE A 145 17.20 -2.12 -9.28
C ILE A 145 17.65 -1.37 -10.54
N THR A 146 17.54 -0.05 -10.53
CA THR A 146 17.85 0.79 -11.70
C THR A 146 19.35 1.04 -11.87
N GLY A 147 20.07 1.13 -10.75
CA GLY A 147 21.47 1.53 -10.70
C GLY A 147 21.67 2.99 -10.26
N ASP A 148 20.56 3.75 -10.16
CA ASP A 148 20.57 5.16 -9.77
C ASP A 148 20.32 5.34 -8.26
N GLU A 149 20.13 4.24 -7.51
CA GLU A 149 19.95 4.29 -6.07
C GLU A 149 21.20 4.86 -5.39
N TYR A 150 21.01 5.94 -4.63
CA TYR A 150 22.09 6.76 -4.04
C TYR A 150 23.14 5.96 -3.24
N PHE A 151 22.74 4.84 -2.64
CA PHE A 151 23.63 4.00 -1.84
C PHE A 151 24.52 3.07 -2.67
N LEU A 152 24.23 2.87 -3.97
CA LEU A 152 24.98 1.95 -4.83
C LEU A 152 26.37 2.49 -5.17
N GLU A 153 26.56 3.81 -5.16
CA GLU A 153 27.87 4.44 -5.38
C GLU A 153 28.92 3.94 -4.37
N GLY A 154 28.49 3.76 -3.11
CA GLY A 154 29.34 3.27 -2.01
C GLY A 154 29.28 1.76 -1.78
N HIS A 155 28.30 1.05 -2.32
CA HIS A 155 28.07 -0.37 -2.00
C HIS A 155 28.08 -1.29 -3.25
N PHE A 156 29.25 -1.59 -3.90
CA PHE A 156 30.60 -1.20 -3.55
C PHE A 156 31.24 -0.43 -4.72
N LYS A 157 32.33 0.31 -4.45
CA LYS A 157 33.05 1.08 -5.49
C LYS A 157 33.49 0.18 -6.65
N GLY A 158 32.95 0.45 -7.84
CA GLY A 158 33.26 -0.33 -9.06
C GLY A 158 32.58 -1.70 -9.17
N ASP A 159 31.84 -2.14 -8.14
CA ASP A 159 31.05 -3.40 -8.11
C ASP A 159 29.72 -3.16 -7.38
N PRO A 160 28.75 -2.43 -7.98
CA PRO A 160 27.50 -2.09 -7.30
C PRO A 160 26.68 -3.35 -6.99
N VAL A 161 26.35 -3.50 -5.72
CA VAL A 161 25.53 -4.60 -5.18
C VAL A 161 24.39 -3.97 -4.37
N PHE A 162 23.17 -4.40 -4.61
CA PHE A 162 22.04 -3.96 -3.81
C PHE A 162 22.20 -4.51 -2.37
N PRO A 163 22.19 -3.64 -1.34
CA PRO A 163 22.45 -4.06 0.03
C PRO A 163 21.45 -5.09 0.54
N ALA A 164 21.94 -6.11 1.25
CA ALA A 164 21.06 -7.11 1.88
C ALA A 164 20.07 -6.47 2.87
N SER A 165 20.53 -5.45 3.62
CA SER A 165 19.66 -4.68 4.52
C SER A 165 18.48 -4.03 3.82
N ILE A 166 18.68 -3.51 2.60
CA ILE A 166 17.59 -2.92 1.81
C ILE A 166 16.67 -4.01 1.22
N VAL A 167 17.18 -5.20 0.91
CA VAL A 167 16.31 -6.34 0.52
C VAL A 167 15.38 -6.71 1.67
N PHE A 168 15.87 -6.75 2.91
CA PHE A 168 15.05 -7.01 4.09
C PHE A 168 14.08 -5.86 4.40
N GLU A 169 14.52 -4.62 4.21
CA GLU A 169 13.63 -3.44 4.29
C GLU A 169 12.46 -3.55 3.31
N ALA A 170 12.70 -3.91 2.05
CA ALA A 170 11.65 -4.10 1.05
C ALA A 170 10.67 -5.21 1.44
N MET A 171 11.13 -6.29 2.07
CA MET A 171 10.26 -7.33 2.64
C MET A 171 9.39 -6.75 3.76
N GLY A 172 9.97 -5.92 4.64
CA GLY A 172 9.25 -5.22 5.69
C GLY A 172 8.17 -4.28 5.14
N GLN A 173 8.51 -3.50 4.11
CA GLN A 173 7.56 -2.62 3.42
C GLN A 173 6.39 -3.41 2.82
N ALA A 174 6.66 -4.56 2.19
CA ALA A 174 5.59 -5.42 1.66
C ALA A 174 4.71 -6.01 2.77
N ALA A 175 5.30 -6.41 3.91
CA ALA A 175 4.55 -6.88 5.06
C ALA A 175 3.68 -5.78 5.69
N CYS A 176 4.22 -4.56 5.86
CA CYS A 176 3.48 -3.40 6.33
C CYS A 176 2.31 -3.07 5.38
N LEU A 177 2.56 -3.07 4.07
CA LEU A 177 1.53 -2.85 3.05
C LEU A 177 0.40 -3.87 3.17
N TRP A 178 0.73 -5.16 3.37
CA TRP A 178 -0.28 -6.19 3.55
C TRP A 178 -1.13 -5.94 4.80
N VAL A 179 -0.51 -5.57 5.94
CA VAL A 179 -1.23 -5.26 7.20
C VAL A 179 -2.17 -4.09 6.98
N LEU A 180 -1.68 -2.98 6.43
CA LEU A 180 -2.46 -1.76 6.23
C LEU A 180 -3.66 -1.99 5.30
N VAL A 181 -3.45 -2.64 4.15
CA VAL A 181 -4.51 -2.89 3.16
C VAL A 181 -5.56 -3.88 3.64
N ASN A 182 -5.20 -4.84 4.50
CA ASN A 182 -6.12 -5.87 4.97
C ASN A 182 -6.69 -5.60 6.38
N SER A 183 -6.28 -4.52 7.05
CA SER A 183 -6.66 -4.23 8.45
C SER A 183 -8.18 -4.13 8.64
N ALA A 184 -8.86 -3.35 7.82
CA ALA A 184 -10.31 -3.18 7.93
C ALA A 184 -11.07 -4.50 7.77
N GLU A 185 -10.66 -5.36 6.83
CA GLU A 185 -11.28 -6.65 6.59
C GLU A 185 -10.97 -7.68 7.68
N LYS A 186 -9.69 -7.78 8.07
CA LYS A 186 -9.20 -8.85 8.95
C LYS A 186 -9.26 -8.52 10.44
N LEU A 187 -9.16 -7.24 10.81
CA LEU A 187 -9.20 -6.77 12.20
C LEU A 187 -10.53 -6.12 12.56
N GLY A 188 -11.36 -5.75 11.55
CA GLY A 188 -12.63 -5.06 11.74
C GLY A 188 -12.51 -3.53 11.87
N HIS A 189 -11.29 -3.00 11.79
CA HIS A 189 -11.00 -1.56 11.79
C HIS A 189 -9.77 -1.25 10.95
N PRO A 190 -9.70 -0.08 10.28
CA PRO A 190 -8.52 0.36 9.56
C PRO A 190 -7.39 0.73 10.52
N LEU A 191 -6.14 0.61 10.05
CA LEU A 191 -4.94 1.06 10.74
C LEU A 191 -4.37 2.28 10.04
N GLU A 192 -3.91 3.25 10.82
CA GLU A 192 -3.15 4.40 10.30
C GLU A 192 -1.70 3.98 10.01
N SER A 193 -1.13 4.49 8.92
CA SER A 193 0.22 4.14 8.47
C SER A 193 1.32 4.46 9.49
N GLY A 194 1.13 5.49 10.31
CA GLY A 194 2.04 5.86 11.40
C GLY A 194 2.06 4.87 12.58
N HIS A 195 1.11 3.95 12.64
CA HIS A 195 0.96 2.98 13.72
C HIS A 195 1.42 1.57 13.33
N VAL A 196 2.36 1.46 12.39
CA VAL A 196 2.93 0.18 11.95
C VAL A 196 4.45 0.25 12.04
N LEU A 197 5.05 -0.64 12.83
CA LEU A 197 6.49 -0.70 13.07
C LEU A 197 7.06 -2.07 12.72
N PHE A 198 8.30 -2.06 12.25
CA PHE A 198 9.12 -3.26 12.12
C PHE A 198 9.52 -3.73 13.53
N GLY A 199 9.03 -4.89 13.96
CA GLY A 199 9.27 -5.43 15.30
C GLY A 199 10.56 -6.23 15.38
N SER A 200 10.60 -7.38 14.72
CA SER A 200 11.77 -8.27 14.74
C SER A 200 11.88 -9.09 13.46
N MET A 201 13.04 -9.71 13.28
CA MET A 201 13.33 -10.60 12.16
C MET A 201 14.18 -11.76 12.64
N GLU A 202 13.72 -13.00 12.41
CA GLU A 202 14.43 -14.23 12.74
C GLU A 202 14.67 -15.09 11.50
N GLY A 203 15.75 -15.89 11.50
CA GLY A 203 16.10 -16.76 10.39
C GLY A 203 16.36 -16.00 9.08
N ALA A 204 16.98 -14.81 9.17
CA ALA A 204 17.31 -14.00 8.01
C ALA A 204 18.56 -14.53 7.30
N HIS A 205 18.42 -14.90 6.04
CA HIS A 205 19.49 -15.42 5.21
C HIS A 205 19.57 -14.70 3.87
N PHE A 206 20.78 -14.35 3.45
CA PHE A 206 21.08 -13.74 2.16
C PHE A 206 22.00 -14.69 1.37
N TYR A 207 21.54 -15.12 0.20
CA TYR A 207 22.20 -16.19 -0.57
C TYR A 207 22.95 -15.68 -1.80
N ARG A 208 22.48 -14.59 -2.43
CA ARG A 208 23.00 -14.12 -3.72
C ARG A 208 22.95 -12.60 -3.83
N LYS A 209 23.97 -12.04 -4.48
CA LYS A 209 24.05 -10.60 -4.79
C LYS A 209 22.95 -10.23 -5.80
N ALA A 210 22.17 -9.21 -5.49
CA ALA A 210 21.33 -8.50 -6.44
C ALA A 210 22.06 -7.27 -6.97
N ARG A 211 21.87 -6.92 -8.25
CA ARG A 211 22.66 -5.93 -8.97
C ARG A 211 21.78 -5.03 -9.83
N PRO A 212 22.26 -3.84 -10.26
CA PRO A 212 21.58 -3.04 -11.26
C PRO A 212 21.09 -3.85 -12.46
N GLY A 213 19.87 -3.58 -12.90
CA GLY A 213 19.17 -4.31 -13.96
C GLY A 213 18.36 -5.52 -13.50
N HIS A 214 18.63 -6.05 -12.29
CA HIS A 214 17.79 -7.12 -11.73
C HIS A 214 16.43 -6.60 -11.29
N VAL A 215 15.42 -7.47 -11.36
CA VAL A 215 14.13 -7.29 -10.71
C VAL A 215 14.08 -8.22 -9.50
N LEU A 216 13.99 -7.63 -8.32
CA LEU A 216 13.68 -8.37 -7.10
C LEU A 216 12.19 -8.70 -7.09
N GLU A 217 11.86 -9.95 -6.86
CA GLU A 217 10.51 -10.47 -6.69
C GLU A 217 10.37 -10.96 -5.26
N PHE A 218 9.38 -10.43 -4.55
CA PHE A 218 9.10 -10.74 -3.15
C PHE A 218 7.84 -11.59 -3.05
N GLU A 219 7.88 -12.64 -2.21
CA GLU A 219 6.73 -13.41 -1.79
C GLU A 219 6.69 -13.39 -0.26
N ILE A 220 5.68 -12.75 0.29
CA ILE A 220 5.50 -12.50 1.71
C ILE A 220 4.16 -13.13 2.11
N ASN A 221 4.20 -14.08 3.03
CA ASN A 221 3.03 -14.81 3.47
C ASN A 221 2.74 -14.51 4.94
N ASN A 222 1.55 -14.00 5.23
CA ASN A 222 1.09 -13.86 6.60
C ASN A 222 0.84 -15.25 7.19
N THR A 223 1.54 -15.58 8.27
CA THR A 223 1.42 -16.86 8.98
C THR A 223 0.58 -16.73 10.25
N ARG A 224 0.50 -15.52 10.81
CA ARG A 224 -0.28 -15.22 12.00
C ARG A 224 -0.62 -13.73 12.05
N LEU A 225 -1.89 -13.43 12.27
CA LEU A 225 -2.38 -12.10 12.54
C LEU A 225 -3.16 -12.09 13.84
N ARG A 226 -2.67 -11.36 14.81
CA ARG A 226 -3.34 -11.12 16.09
C ARG A 226 -2.83 -9.81 16.67
N GLU A 227 -3.69 -8.81 16.73
CA GLU A 227 -3.34 -7.52 17.30
C GLU A 227 -2.64 -7.67 18.66
N PRO A 228 -1.50 -7.00 18.89
CA PRO A 228 -0.87 -5.99 18.04
C PRO A 228 0.21 -6.53 17.08
N LEU A 229 0.20 -7.78 16.72
CA LEU A 229 1.27 -8.44 15.96
C LEU A 229 0.76 -9.09 14.67
N ALA A 230 1.54 -8.95 13.60
CA ALA A 230 1.45 -9.78 12.40
C ALA A 230 2.79 -10.44 12.12
N VAL A 231 2.78 -11.74 11.82
CA VAL A 231 3.98 -12.54 11.55
C VAL A 231 3.96 -13.02 10.11
N PHE A 232 5.10 -12.92 9.46
CA PHE A 232 5.25 -13.26 8.03
C PHE A 232 6.45 -14.15 7.79
N SER A 233 6.34 -15.08 6.84
CA SER A 233 7.48 -15.70 6.19
C SER A 233 7.76 -14.98 4.87
N CYS A 234 9.04 -14.70 4.59
CA CYS A 234 9.42 -13.84 3.48
C CYS A 234 10.48 -14.50 2.59
N LYS A 235 10.33 -14.30 1.27
CA LYS A 235 11.33 -14.72 0.27
C LYS A 235 11.55 -13.61 -0.73
N ALA A 236 12.80 -13.45 -1.18
CA ALA A 236 13.14 -12.65 -2.35
C ALA A 236 13.86 -13.50 -3.38
N SER A 237 13.56 -13.27 -4.66
CA SER A 237 14.19 -13.93 -5.79
C SER A 237 14.51 -12.95 -6.91
N VAL A 238 15.39 -13.36 -7.81
CA VAL A 238 15.69 -12.72 -9.09
C VAL A 238 15.64 -13.79 -10.16
N ALA A 239 14.76 -13.64 -11.15
CA ALA A 239 14.55 -14.64 -12.21
C ALA A 239 14.35 -16.06 -11.63
N GLY A 240 13.53 -16.19 -10.58
CA GLY A 240 13.23 -17.46 -9.90
C GLY A 240 14.36 -18.00 -9.01
N GLN A 241 15.52 -17.36 -8.96
CA GLN A 241 16.63 -17.79 -8.09
C GLN A 241 16.56 -17.06 -6.74
N LYS A 242 16.56 -17.83 -5.65
CA LYS A 242 16.48 -17.27 -4.30
C LYS A 242 17.67 -16.34 -4.01
N VAL A 243 17.34 -15.12 -3.57
CA VAL A 243 18.28 -14.08 -3.15
C VAL A 243 18.33 -13.97 -1.64
N ALA A 244 17.17 -13.92 -0.98
CA ALA A 244 17.07 -13.82 0.47
C ALA A 244 15.84 -14.55 1.00
N GLN A 245 15.85 -14.82 2.30
CA GLN A 245 14.73 -15.42 3.03
C GLN A 245 14.72 -14.91 4.45
N VAL A 246 13.53 -14.75 5.02
CA VAL A 246 13.30 -14.54 6.45
C VAL A 246 12.27 -15.58 6.88
N GLU A 247 12.56 -16.31 7.95
CA GLU A 247 11.65 -17.33 8.48
C GLU A 247 10.48 -16.69 9.22
N GLU A 248 10.77 -15.74 10.12
CA GLU A 248 9.77 -14.94 10.81
C GLU A 248 10.14 -13.46 10.76
N LEU A 249 9.26 -12.65 10.18
CA LEU A 249 9.29 -11.21 10.21
C LEU A 249 8.05 -10.74 10.97
N VAL A 250 8.24 -9.95 12.03
CA VAL A 250 7.17 -9.47 12.89
C VAL A 250 6.92 -8.00 12.62
N ILE A 251 5.69 -7.66 12.33
CA ILE A 251 5.18 -6.29 12.28
C ILE A 251 4.36 -6.04 13.53
N VAL A 252 4.64 -4.95 14.25
CA VAL A 252 3.88 -4.46 15.40
C VAL A 252 3.00 -3.32 14.95
N PHE A 253 1.74 -3.28 15.38
CA PHE A 253 0.80 -2.25 14.97
C PHE A 253 -0.22 -1.89 16.08
N GLY A 254 -1.01 -0.84 15.84
CA GLY A 254 -2.04 -0.38 16.77
C GLY A 254 -1.49 0.45 17.93
N GLU A 255 -2.19 0.46 19.07
CA GLU A 255 -1.84 1.31 20.22
C GLU A 255 -0.48 0.97 20.86
N ALA A 256 0.03 -0.23 20.64
CA ALA A 256 1.35 -0.64 21.10
C ALA A 256 2.48 0.21 20.51
N THR A 257 2.24 0.88 19.36
CA THR A 257 3.22 1.75 18.71
C THR A 257 3.22 3.19 19.25
N LYS A 258 2.22 3.58 20.05
CA LYS A 258 2.09 4.92 20.64
C LYS A 258 3.02 5.16 21.85
N MET A 259 3.72 4.13 22.32
CA MET A 259 4.49 4.23 23.57
C MET A 259 5.72 5.15 23.49
N ASP A 260 6.17 5.52 22.29
CA ASP A 260 7.37 6.38 22.13
C ASP A 260 7.07 7.90 22.09
N GLU A 261 5.80 8.33 21.96
CA GLU A 261 5.46 9.77 21.92
C GLU A 261 5.56 10.47 23.30
N HIS A 262 5.77 9.73 24.39
CA HIS A 262 5.82 10.27 25.75
C HIS A 262 7.23 10.55 26.28
N ASN A 263 8.29 10.25 25.53
CA ASN A 263 9.63 10.75 25.85
C ASN A 263 9.82 12.11 25.17
N GLY A 264 9.74 13.16 25.97
CA GLY A 264 9.88 14.55 25.57
C GLY A 264 11.16 14.85 24.77
N PRO A 265 11.31 16.09 24.28
CA PRO A 265 12.33 16.42 23.27
C PRO A 265 13.72 15.97 23.72
N HIS A 266 14.33 15.09 22.96
CA HIS A 266 15.73 14.77 23.08
C HIS A 266 16.49 16.08 22.87
N THR A 267 16.96 16.68 23.98
CA THR A 267 17.97 17.73 23.90
C THR A 267 19.18 17.11 23.24
N HIS A 268 19.48 17.52 22.01
CA HIS A 268 20.72 17.18 21.37
C HIS A 268 21.86 17.54 22.34
N PRO A 269 22.78 16.59 22.67
CA PRO A 269 23.97 16.97 23.38
C PRO A 269 24.72 18.00 22.52
N GLU A 270 25.15 19.09 23.13
CA GLU A 270 26.00 20.09 22.46
C GLU A 270 27.21 19.38 21.84
N PRO A 271 27.70 19.84 20.66
CA PRO A 271 28.84 19.25 20.03
C PRO A 271 30.03 19.36 20.97
N VAL A 272 30.54 18.22 21.41
CA VAL A 272 31.80 18.14 22.18
C VAL A 272 32.91 18.66 21.27
N GLY A 273 33.53 19.76 21.69
CA GLY A 273 34.58 20.46 20.96
C GLY A 273 35.68 19.53 20.48
N GLU A 274 36.15 19.83 19.30
CA GLU A 274 37.23 19.20 18.56
C GLU A 274 38.47 18.99 19.44
N ASN A 275 38.86 17.74 19.63
CA ASN A 275 40.25 17.34 19.88
C ASN A 275 40.48 16.03 19.12
N LEU A 276 40.70 16.14 17.81
CA LEU A 276 41.30 15.07 17.02
C LEU A 276 42.82 15.06 17.22
N PRO A 277 43.40 13.95 17.64
CA PRO A 277 44.85 13.82 17.61
C PRO A 277 45.33 13.75 16.16
N GLN A 278 46.31 14.61 15.84
CA GLN A 278 47.03 14.53 14.55
C GLN A 278 47.89 13.27 14.54
N PHE A 279 47.62 12.40 13.57
CA PHE A 279 48.57 11.38 13.10
C PHE A 279 48.88 11.62 11.63
#